data_2ee1f21efe6aa4b766dbbbec3032926f
#
_entry.id   2ee1f21efe6aa4b766dbbbec3032926f
#
_cell.length_a   1.000
_cell.length_b   1.000
_cell.length_c   1.000
_cell.angle_alpha   90.00
_cell.angle_beta   90.00
_cell.angle_gamma   90.00
#
_symmetry.space_group_name_H-M   'P 1'
#
loop_
_entity.id
_entity.type
_entity.pdbx_description
1 polymer ?
#
loop_
_entity_poly.entity_id
_entity_poly.type
_entity_poly.pdbx_seq_one_letter_code
_entity_poly.pdbx_strand_id
1 'polypeptide(L)'
;MSPSVSAQDVMSGVNKMNPVNINADISVLSFGFNTRKSFHTLDLSLKADVRANVPGALFSWVKETAEVLDMSKLGVNADSRLELSYGYSRSIIFDKARFGVRVKLLAGLAKANYSMDKLKLTATQDTWNVESAGNGYFAAPLPLITEGSDRRISGIDIPDYNVILEKMISDRNIGAAIDLGFTIDLVKYLTVSASITDLGFMSWNNTYILGSPDQPWTYDGFEGIGNEEMDMGEEFGVLGEELLDLVYPRVISEGVRKLEMLSMTAHLGVEFRMPFWQRLSVGALGSARIDGPYSWFEGRASVNCALARWFSFSGSYAYSNFGESYGAAFNFHPNGLNLFVGIDSFKPLLNVTRQYVPIDSFNTNLSFGLDIAFGKYRGRYPKKAKN
;
A
#
# COMPACT_ATOMS: atom_id res chain seq x y z
N MET A 1 -1.24 14.10 -26.31
CA MET A 1 -2.18 12.96 -26.18
C MET A 1 -2.19 12.16 -27.46
N SER A 2 -2.23 10.83 -27.38
CA SER A 2 -2.37 9.97 -28.57
C SER A 2 -3.74 10.24 -29.20
N PRO A 3 -3.87 10.37 -30.54
CA PRO A 3 -5.15 10.65 -31.20
C PRO A 3 -6.21 9.55 -31.02
N SER A 4 -5.87 8.43 -30.40
CA SER A 4 -6.76 7.27 -30.16
C SER A 4 -7.45 7.20 -28.81
N VAL A 5 -7.14 8.12 -27.88
CA VAL A 5 -7.76 8.18 -26.54
C VAL A 5 -8.39 9.55 -26.38
N SER A 6 -9.73 9.60 -26.31
CA SER A 6 -10.42 10.87 -26.08
C SER A 6 -10.20 11.32 -24.64
N ALA A 7 -10.14 12.64 -24.40
CA ALA A 7 -10.09 13.18 -23.04
C ALA A 7 -11.30 12.70 -22.21
N GLN A 8 -12.40 12.36 -22.86
CA GLN A 8 -13.62 11.84 -22.24
C GLN A 8 -13.45 10.41 -21.73
N ASP A 9 -12.68 9.57 -22.45
CA ASP A 9 -12.36 8.20 -22.01
C ASP A 9 -11.46 8.22 -20.78
N VAL A 10 -10.46 9.12 -20.72
CA VAL A 10 -9.60 9.29 -19.55
C VAL A 10 -10.41 9.77 -18.34
N MET A 11 -11.30 10.73 -18.53
CA MET A 11 -12.10 11.29 -17.43
C MET A 11 -13.19 10.34 -16.91
N SER A 12 -13.66 9.40 -17.73
CA SER A 12 -14.68 8.44 -17.30
C SER A 12 -14.18 7.48 -16.21
N GLY A 13 -12.85 7.24 -16.13
CA GLY A 13 -12.21 6.42 -15.11
C GLY A 13 -11.72 7.20 -13.88
N VAL A 14 -11.78 8.55 -13.90
CA VAL A 14 -11.27 9.39 -12.80
C VAL A 14 -12.36 9.65 -11.77
N ASN A 15 -12.11 9.24 -10.52
CA ASN A 15 -12.98 9.52 -9.39
C ASN A 15 -12.63 10.85 -8.72
N LYS A 16 -13.52 11.34 -7.83
CA LYS A 16 -13.24 12.55 -7.04
C LYS A 16 -11.92 12.44 -6.26
N MET A 17 -11.59 11.23 -5.77
CA MET A 17 -10.30 10.86 -5.19
C MET A 17 -9.84 9.54 -5.79
N ASN A 18 -8.59 9.49 -6.22
CA ASN A 18 -7.99 8.33 -6.86
C ASN A 18 -6.87 7.80 -5.94
N PRO A 19 -7.14 6.74 -5.17
CA PRO A 19 -6.12 6.17 -4.29
C PRO A 19 -5.09 5.38 -5.12
N VAL A 20 -3.82 5.55 -4.78
CA VAL A 20 -2.71 4.73 -5.28
C VAL A 20 -2.13 3.98 -4.10
N ASN A 21 -1.90 2.69 -4.25
CA ASN A 21 -1.29 1.85 -3.23
C ASN A 21 -0.27 0.91 -3.88
N ILE A 22 0.97 1.00 -3.44
CA ILE A 22 2.07 0.12 -3.87
C ILE A 22 2.65 -0.50 -2.62
N ASN A 23 2.71 -1.83 -2.55
CA ASN A 23 3.27 -2.54 -1.43
C ASN A 23 4.20 -3.66 -1.89
N ALA A 24 5.26 -3.84 -1.13
CA ALA A 24 6.19 -4.95 -1.24
C ALA A 24 6.37 -5.60 0.13
N ASP A 25 6.21 -6.91 0.19
CA ASP A 25 6.46 -7.73 1.38
C ASP A 25 7.40 -8.86 0.99
N ILE A 26 8.61 -8.83 1.54
CA ILE A 26 9.68 -9.78 1.22
C ILE A 26 10.06 -10.55 2.48
N SER A 27 9.71 -11.82 2.54
CA SER A 27 10.20 -12.72 3.60
C SER A 27 11.66 -13.07 3.32
N VAL A 28 12.55 -12.57 4.18
CA VAL A 28 14.00 -12.83 4.09
C VAL A 28 14.34 -14.18 4.68
N LEU A 29 13.70 -14.53 5.79
CA LEU A 29 13.88 -15.80 6.48
C LEU A 29 12.56 -16.17 7.17
N SER A 30 12.13 -17.41 6.97
CA SER A 30 10.97 -17.95 7.66
C SER A 30 11.28 -19.37 8.11
N PHE A 31 11.02 -19.64 9.37
CA PHE A 31 11.21 -20.95 9.97
C PHE A 31 9.98 -21.34 10.78
N GLY A 32 9.47 -22.57 10.57
CA GLY A 32 8.32 -23.08 11.29
C GLY A 32 8.52 -24.50 11.79
N PHE A 33 8.01 -24.79 12.98
CA PHE A 33 8.05 -26.14 13.55
C PHE A 33 6.77 -26.48 14.31
N ASN A 34 6.45 -27.79 14.27
CA ASN A 34 5.31 -28.33 14.99
C ASN A 34 5.73 -28.89 16.33
N THR A 35 4.96 -28.60 17.36
CA THR A 35 4.93 -29.36 18.60
C THR A 35 3.67 -30.25 18.64
N ARG A 36 3.37 -30.95 19.74
CA ARG A 36 2.23 -31.89 19.79
C ARG A 36 0.90 -31.31 19.33
N LYS A 37 0.55 -30.08 19.74
CA LYS A 37 -0.75 -29.43 19.48
C LYS A 37 -0.59 -28.00 18.97
N SER A 38 0.64 -27.52 18.84
CA SER A 38 0.94 -26.13 18.48
C SER A 38 1.86 -26.09 17.27
N PHE A 39 1.79 -25.00 16.55
CA PHE A 39 2.72 -24.64 15.49
C PHE A 39 3.37 -23.30 15.84
N HIS A 40 4.67 -23.21 15.64
CA HIS A 40 5.49 -22.05 15.96
C HIS A 40 6.14 -21.54 14.69
N THR A 41 6.24 -20.24 14.52
CA THR A 41 6.97 -19.60 13.42
C THR A 41 7.93 -18.54 13.95
N LEU A 42 9.04 -18.36 13.25
CA LEU A 42 9.95 -17.24 13.41
C LEU A 42 10.22 -16.70 12.02
N ASP A 43 9.88 -15.44 11.79
CA ASP A 43 9.97 -14.81 10.48
C ASP A 43 10.73 -13.50 10.57
N LEU A 44 11.57 -13.22 9.58
CA LEU A 44 12.19 -11.93 9.32
C LEU A 44 11.75 -11.46 7.94
N SER A 45 11.10 -10.31 7.86
CA SER A 45 10.60 -9.75 6.61
C SER A 45 10.95 -8.27 6.46
N LEU A 46 11.02 -7.83 5.22
CA LEU A 46 11.13 -6.44 4.81
C LEU A 46 9.80 -6.02 4.19
N LYS A 47 9.23 -4.95 4.70
CA LYS A 47 8.01 -4.36 4.15
C LYS A 47 8.25 -2.94 3.68
N ALA A 48 7.63 -2.60 2.56
CA ALA A 48 7.58 -1.26 2.03
C ALA A 48 6.19 -0.97 1.48
N ASP A 49 5.61 0.13 1.91
CA ASP A 49 4.29 0.59 1.54
C ASP A 49 4.38 2.03 1.02
N VAL A 50 3.79 2.32 -0.13
CA VAL A 50 3.60 3.68 -0.66
C VAL A 50 2.13 3.87 -0.99
N ARG A 51 1.53 4.87 -0.40
CA ARG A 51 0.12 5.20 -0.55
C ARG A 51 -0.01 6.67 -0.93
N ALA A 52 -0.83 6.97 -1.91
CA ALA A 52 -1.10 8.34 -2.32
C ALA A 52 -2.59 8.52 -2.59
N ASN A 53 -3.08 9.71 -2.35
CA ASN A 53 -4.40 10.17 -2.74
C ASN A 53 -4.25 11.27 -3.77
N VAL A 54 -4.79 11.06 -4.97
CA VAL A 54 -4.73 12.02 -6.06
C VAL A 54 -6.13 12.54 -6.34
N PRO A 55 -6.41 13.84 -6.07
CA PRO A 55 -7.71 14.44 -6.38
C PRO A 55 -7.99 14.40 -7.88
N GLY A 56 -9.22 14.04 -8.26
CA GLY A 56 -9.66 14.00 -9.65
C GLY A 56 -9.62 15.38 -10.34
N ALA A 57 -9.72 16.43 -9.55
CA ALA A 57 -9.57 17.82 -10.01
C ALA A 57 -8.24 18.06 -10.74
N LEU A 58 -7.16 17.39 -10.37
CA LEU A 58 -5.88 17.48 -11.08
C LEU A 58 -5.97 17.07 -12.56
N PHE A 59 -6.89 16.15 -12.89
CA PHE A 59 -7.11 15.68 -14.25
C PHE A 59 -8.13 16.51 -15.02
N SER A 60 -9.10 17.12 -14.33
CA SER A 60 -10.14 17.94 -14.95
C SER A 60 -9.61 19.29 -15.42
N TRP A 61 -8.60 19.84 -14.78
CA TRP A 61 -7.98 21.12 -15.16
C TRP A 61 -7.41 21.11 -16.58
N VAL A 62 -6.98 19.98 -17.08
CA VAL A 62 -6.45 19.84 -18.45
C VAL A 62 -7.55 20.06 -19.51
N LYS A 63 -8.83 20.03 -19.13
CA LYS A 63 -9.95 20.01 -20.07
C LYS A 63 -10.99 21.11 -19.90
N GLU A 64 -11.20 21.60 -18.71
CA GLU A 64 -12.25 22.56 -18.38
C GLU A 64 -11.63 23.81 -17.74
N THR A 65 -12.00 24.97 -18.21
CA THR A 65 -11.75 26.26 -17.54
C THR A 65 -12.67 26.34 -16.30
N ALA A 66 -12.31 25.54 -15.26
CA ALA A 66 -13.04 25.59 -14.01
C ALA A 66 -12.63 26.85 -13.25
N GLU A 67 -13.60 27.63 -12.79
CA GLU A 67 -13.36 28.82 -11.96
C GLU A 67 -12.71 28.45 -10.61
N VAL A 68 -12.93 27.25 -10.14
CA VAL A 68 -12.39 26.73 -8.86
C VAL A 68 -11.89 25.32 -9.02
N LEU A 69 -10.63 25.10 -8.69
CA LEU A 69 -9.97 23.81 -8.67
C LEU A 69 -9.56 23.46 -7.23
N ASP A 70 -10.22 22.47 -6.63
CA ASP A 70 -9.92 22.00 -5.28
C ASP A 70 -9.11 20.70 -5.34
N MET A 71 -7.81 20.82 -5.09
CA MET A 71 -6.85 19.71 -5.01
C MET A 71 -6.48 19.37 -3.55
N SER A 72 -7.25 19.85 -2.58
CA SER A 72 -7.03 19.49 -1.17
C SER A 72 -7.08 17.98 -0.98
N LYS A 73 -6.32 17.48 0.01
CA LYS A 73 -6.08 16.05 0.29
C LYS A 73 -5.19 15.32 -0.72
N LEU A 74 -4.55 16.05 -1.67
CA LEU A 74 -3.39 15.50 -2.34
C LEU A 74 -2.36 15.11 -1.28
N GLY A 75 -1.90 13.87 -1.29
CA GLY A 75 -0.96 13.44 -0.27
C GLY A 75 -0.31 12.11 -0.58
N VAL A 76 0.81 11.90 0.07
CA VAL A 76 1.60 10.66 0.01
C VAL A 76 1.96 10.21 1.42
N ASN A 77 1.92 8.91 1.62
CA ASN A 77 2.37 8.25 2.84
C ASN A 77 3.18 7.02 2.45
N ALA A 78 4.48 7.06 2.68
CA ALA A 78 5.40 5.96 2.39
C ALA A 78 6.10 5.51 3.67
N ASP A 79 6.26 4.23 3.86
CA ASP A 79 7.05 3.65 4.94
C ASP A 79 7.78 2.39 4.50
N SER A 80 8.93 2.15 5.12
CA SER A 80 9.64 0.89 5.01
C SER A 80 10.17 0.45 6.37
N ARG A 81 10.11 -0.86 6.63
CA ARG A 81 10.49 -1.43 7.93
C ARG A 81 10.93 -2.88 7.83
N LEU A 82 11.79 -3.29 8.73
CA LEU A 82 12.09 -4.68 9.03
C LEU A 82 11.15 -5.16 10.13
N GLU A 83 10.64 -6.38 9.97
CA GLU A 83 9.78 -7.04 10.96
C GLU A 83 10.43 -8.36 11.38
N LEU A 84 10.73 -8.50 12.67
CA LEU A 84 11.06 -9.79 13.31
C LEU A 84 9.83 -10.25 14.05
N SER A 85 9.28 -11.41 13.66
CA SER A 85 8.04 -11.88 14.24
C SER A 85 8.14 -13.31 14.78
N TYR A 86 7.45 -13.56 15.89
CA TYR A 86 7.23 -14.88 16.44
C TYR A 86 5.75 -15.21 16.49
N GLY A 87 5.38 -16.30 15.82
CA GLY A 87 4.01 -16.79 15.75
C GLY A 87 3.79 -18.05 16.58
N TYR A 88 2.65 -18.12 17.22
CA TYR A 88 2.15 -19.29 17.95
C TYR A 88 0.72 -19.59 17.53
N SER A 89 0.44 -20.83 17.16
CA SER A 89 -0.93 -21.26 16.91
C SER A 89 -1.21 -22.62 17.55
N ARG A 90 -2.45 -22.79 18.02
CA ARG A 90 -2.89 -24.01 18.70
C ARG A 90 -4.30 -24.39 18.30
N SER A 91 -4.52 -25.72 18.15
CA SER A 91 -5.87 -26.27 18.04
C SER A 91 -6.54 -26.29 19.41
N ILE A 92 -7.79 -25.84 19.44
CA ILE A 92 -8.68 -25.77 20.60
C ILE A 92 -10.01 -26.42 20.23
N ILE A 93 -10.89 -26.66 21.22
CA ILE A 93 -12.26 -27.21 21.02
C ILE A 93 -12.22 -28.51 20.19
N PHE A 94 -11.55 -29.53 20.71
CA PHE A 94 -11.46 -30.88 20.09
C PHE A 94 -11.00 -30.83 18.61
N ASP A 95 -10.00 -30.00 18.31
CA ASP A 95 -9.44 -29.75 16.97
C ASP A 95 -10.39 -29.12 15.95
N LYS A 96 -11.59 -28.66 16.36
CA LYS A 96 -12.54 -27.96 15.49
C LYS A 96 -12.21 -26.47 15.30
N ALA A 97 -11.51 -25.88 16.26
CA ALA A 97 -11.10 -24.50 16.17
C ALA A 97 -9.59 -24.36 16.35
N ARG A 98 -9.03 -23.31 15.75
CA ARG A 98 -7.63 -22.94 15.90
C ARG A 98 -7.53 -21.46 16.22
N PHE A 99 -6.71 -21.13 17.19
CA PHE A 99 -6.33 -19.77 17.52
C PHE A 99 -4.85 -19.56 17.20
N GLY A 100 -4.50 -18.38 16.72
CA GLY A 100 -3.12 -17.97 16.44
C GLY A 100 -2.86 -16.56 16.94
N VAL A 101 -1.66 -16.33 17.42
CA VAL A 101 -1.12 -15.03 17.78
C VAL A 101 0.28 -14.90 17.19
N ARG A 102 0.62 -13.72 16.68
CA ARG A 102 1.97 -13.38 16.24
C ARG A 102 2.36 -12.05 16.86
N VAL A 103 3.51 -12.02 17.52
CA VAL A 103 4.10 -10.80 18.07
C VAL A 103 5.20 -10.35 17.14
N LYS A 104 5.27 -9.05 16.86
CA LYS A 104 6.22 -8.44 15.94
C LYS A 104 7.03 -7.36 16.63
N LEU A 105 8.33 -7.39 16.41
CA LEU A 105 9.25 -6.29 16.70
C LEU A 105 9.59 -5.62 15.38
N LEU A 106 9.51 -4.30 15.36
CA LEU A 106 9.64 -3.50 14.14
C LEU A 106 10.85 -2.58 14.24
N ALA A 107 11.62 -2.51 13.17
CA ALA A 107 12.69 -1.54 12.98
C ALA A 107 12.37 -0.71 11.74
N GLY A 108 12.08 0.58 11.93
CA GLY A 108 11.78 1.52 10.86
C GLY A 108 13.02 1.90 10.07
N LEU A 109 12.94 1.80 8.75
CA LEU A 109 14.01 2.16 7.84
C LEU A 109 13.81 3.56 7.28
N ALA A 110 12.60 3.85 6.78
CA ALA A 110 12.25 5.15 6.26
C ALA A 110 10.75 5.42 6.40
N LYS A 111 10.41 6.68 6.55
CA LYS A 111 9.03 7.19 6.59
C LYS A 111 8.98 8.55 5.90
N ALA A 112 8.01 8.69 5.01
CA ALA A 112 7.65 9.97 4.41
C ALA A 112 6.13 10.11 4.45
N ASN A 113 5.65 11.16 5.06
CA ASN A 113 4.24 11.52 5.06
C ASN A 113 4.15 13.00 4.71
N TYR A 114 3.36 13.34 3.71
CA TYR A 114 3.08 14.71 3.34
C TYR A 114 1.69 14.80 2.71
N SER A 115 0.89 15.74 3.17
CA SER A 115 -0.45 15.98 2.64
C SER A 115 -0.77 17.45 2.56
N MET A 116 -1.53 17.84 1.54
CA MET A 116 -2.07 19.18 1.39
C MET A 116 -3.43 19.24 2.09
N ASP A 117 -3.51 19.89 3.25
CA ASP A 117 -4.78 20.16 3.92
C ASP A 117 -5.63 21.12 3.09
N LYS A 118 -4.96 22.05 2.42
CA LYS A 118 -5.55 23.04 1.55
C LYS A 118 -4.69 23.18 0.29
N LEU A 119 -5.30 23.01 -0.86
CA LEU A 119 -4.71 23.32 -2.16
C LEU A 119 -5.85 23.68 -3.11
N LYS A 120 -6.14 24.97 -3.20
CA LYS A 120 -7.29 25.47 -3.94
C LYS A 120 -6.86 26.60 -4.86
N LEU A 121 -7.06 26.41 -6.15
CA LEU A 121 -6.90 27.44 -7.16
C LEU A 121 -8.28 28.02 -7.49
N THR A 122 -8.43 29.33 -7.40
CA THR A 122 -9.58 30.08 -7.89
C THR A 122 -9.12 30.97 -9.02
N ALA A 123 -9.53 30.65 -10.25
CA ALA A 123 -9.17 31.39 -11.44
C ALA A 123 -10.38 32.21 -11.90
N THR A 124 -10.23 33.53 -11.97
CA THR A 124 -11.16 34.45 -12.63
C THR A 124 -10.57 34.93 -13.95
N GLN A 125 -11.27 35.81 -14.69
CA GLN A 125 -10.73 36.39 -15.92
C GLN A 125 -9.54 37.33 -15.66
N ASP A 126 -9.50 37.94 -14.46
CA ASP A 126 -8.53 38.97 -14.13
C ASP A 126 -7.45 38.49 -13.15
N THR A 127 -7.76 37.51 -12.28
CA THR A 127 -6.85 37.09 -11.21
C THR A 127 -6.91 35.62 -10.95
N TRP A 128 -5.77 35.02 -10.55
CA TRP A 128 -5.68 33.70 -10.01
C TRP A 128 -5.28 33.76 -8.53
N ASN A 129 -6.03 33.09 -7.69
CA ASN A 129 -5.72 32.96 -6.28
C ASN A 129 -5.44 31.51 -5.93
N VAL A 130 -4.29 31.24 -5.33
CA VAL A 130 -3.94 29.91 -4.82
C VAL A 130 -3.83 29.96 -3.31
N GLU A 131 -4.58 29.10 -2.66
CA GLU A 131 -4.48 28.85 -1.24
C GLU A 131 -3.83 27.49 -1.02
N SER A 132 -2.71 27.45 -0.33
CA SER A 132 -1.98 26.22 -0.02
C SER A 132 -1.69 26.11 1.48
N ALA A 133 -1.87 24.92 2.04
CA ALA A 133 -1.40 24.54 3.37
C ALA A 133 -1.08 23.05 3.37
N GLY A 134 0.17 22.72 3.48
CA GLY A 134 0.65 21.35 3.53
C GLY A 134 1.32 21.04 4.87
N ASN A 135 1.18 19.82 5.32
CA ASN A 135 1.87 19.33 6.52
C ASN A 135 2.38 17.89 6.31
N GLY A 136 3.40 17.55 7.05
CA GLY A 136 3.96 16.21 6.97
C GLY A 136 5.16 16.00 7.87
N TYR A 137 5.81 14.88 7.66
CA TYR A 137 7.07 14.57 8.32
C TYR A 137 7.86 13.53 7.52
N PHE A 138 9.18 13.58 7.69
CA PHE A 138 10.12 12.67 7.08
C PHE A 138 11.06 12.11 8.15
N ALA A 139 11.27 10.80 8.12
CA ALA A 139 12.22 10.11 9.00
C ALA A 139 12.94 9.04 8.18
N ALA A 140 14.23 9.24 7.98
CA ALA A 140 15.09 8.27 7.34
C ALA A 140 16.55 8.53 7.79
N PRO A 141 17.45 7.55 7.66
CA PRO A 141 18.87 7.76 7.93
C PRO A 141 19.56 8.59 6.82
N LEU A 142 18.80 9.40 6.11
CA LEU A 142 19.20 10.21 4.97
C LEU A 142 18.94 11.68 5.29
N PRO A 143 19.95 12.55 5.29
CA PRO A 143 19.75 13.98 5.47
C PRO A 143 18.97 14.60 4.30
N LEU A 144 18.11 15.56 4.61
CA LEU A 144 17.46 16.38 3.60
C LEU A 144 18.38 17.54 3.21
N ILE A 145 18.50 17.80 1.91
CA ILE A 145 19.16 18.97 1.37
C ILE A 145 18.11 20.08 1.29
N THR A 146 18.41 21.22 1.91
CA THR A 146 17.50 22.37 1.92
C THR A 146 18.16 23.59 1.30
N GLU A 147 17.39 24.39 0.60
CA GLU A 147 17.80 25.65 -0.04
C GLU A 147 16.95 26.82 0.46
N GLY A 148 17.54 28.01 0.39
CA GLY A 148 16.88 29.24 0.80
C GLY A 148 16.79 29.43 2.32
N SER A 149 16.34 30.62 2.73
CA SER A 149 16.11 30.97 4.14
C SER A 149 14.90 30.28 4.74
N ASP A 150 13.97 29.84 3.89
CA ASP A 150 12.73 29.13 4.22
C ASP A 150 12.91 27.61 4.30
N ARG A 151 14.14 27.11 4.04
CA ARG A 151 14.51 25.70 4.14
C ARG A 151 13.67 24.78 3.22
N ARG A 152 13.44 25.22 1.98
CA ARG A 152 12.79 24.40 0.95
C ARG A 152 13.63 23.14 0.69
N ILE A 153 12.98 21.99 0.59
CA ILE A 153 13.64 20.72 0.28
C ILE A 153 13.99 20.71 -1.20
N SER A 154 15.29 20.62 -1.53
CA SER A 154 15.79 20.49 -2.89
C SER A 154 16.29 19.08 -3.24
N GLY A 155 16.50 18.24 -2.22
CA GLY A 155 16.97 16.87 -2.45
C GLY A 155 17.14 16.06 -1.19
N ILE A 156 17.69 14.86 -1.39
CA ILE A 156 18.08 13.93 -0.32
C ILE A 156 19.55 13.63 -0.52
N ASP A 157 20.35 13.83 0.51
CA ASP A 157 21.74 13.40 0.53
C ASP A 157 21.82 11.90 0.79
N ILE A 158 22.63 11.20 0.00
CA ILE A 158 22.88 9.76 0.15
C ILE A 158 24.31 9.56 0.64
N PRO A 159 24.53 9.52 1.96
CA PRO A 159 25.86 9.35 2.52
C PRO A 159 26.38 7.92 2.33
N ASP A 160 27.62 7.70 2.69
CA ASP A 160 28.25 6.37 2.68
C ASP A 160 27.45 5.37 3.52
N TYR A 161 27.43 4.11 3.08
CA TYR A 161 26.71 3.01 3.72
C TYR A 161 26.94 2.89 5.24
N ASN A 162 28.18 3.12 5.70
CA ASN A 162 28.50 3.08 7.13
C ASN A 162 27.77 4.17 7.93
N VAL A 163 27.64 5.37 7.36
CA VAL A 163 26.92 6.49 7.97
C VAL A 163 25.42 6.19 8.03
N ILE A 164 24.86 5.58 6.98
CA ILE A 164 23.46 5.12 6.96
C ILE A 164 23.22 4.11 8.08
N LEU A 165 24.09 3.11 8.23
CA LEU A 165 23.95 2.09 9.30
C LEU A 165 24.05 2.69 10.70
N GLU A 166 25.02 3.59 10.91
CA GLU A 166 25.18 4.28 12.20
C GLU A 166 23.92 5.09 12.55
N LYS A 167 23.38 5.85 11.60
CA LYS A 167 22.12 6.59 11.78
C LYS A 167 20.93 5.69 12.03
N MET A 168 20.79 4.58 11.31
CA MET A 168 19.71 3.61 11.57
C MET A 168 19.74 3.08 12.99
N ILE A 169 20.93 2.85 13.56
CA ILE A 169 21.09 2.35 14.93
C ILE A 169 20.86 3.47 15.94
N SER A 170 21.36 4.68 15.68
CA SER A 170 21.27 5.83 16.59
C SER A 170 19.85 6.40 16.70
N ASP A 171 19.12 6.47 15.59
CA ASP A 171 17.77 7.06 15.55
C ASP A 171 16.74 6.18 16.27
N ARG A 172 16.99 4.85 16.38
CA ARG A 172 16.13 3.91 17.09
C ARG A 172 14.66 4.01 16.72
N ASN A 173 14.39 3.96 15.41
CA ASN A 173 13.03 3.87 14.91
C ASN A 173 12.48 2.49 15.19
N ILE A 174 11.74 2.33 16.26
CA ILE A 174 11.27 1.03 16.75
C ILE A 174 9.76 1.02 16.95
N GLY A 175 9.18 -0.17 16.80
CA GLY A 175 7.77 -0.40 17.01
C GLY A 175 7.46 -1.81 17.44
N ALA A 176 6.21 -2.06 17.74
CA ALA A 176 5.70 -3.38 18.04
C ALA A 176 4.29 -3.55 17.50
N ALA A 177 3.96 -4.76 17.09
CA ALA A 177 2.63 -5.11 16.63
C ALA A 177 2.24 -6.53 17.06
N ILE A 178 0.96 -6.81 16.97
CA ILE A 178 0.38 -8.13 17.22
C ILE A 178 -0.59 -8.47 16.09
N ASP A 179 -0.53 -9.73 15.63
CA ASP A 179 -1.56 -10.32 14.78
C ASP A 179 -2.35 -11.34 15.58
N LEU A 180 -3.65 -11.37 15.35
CA LEU A 180 -4.57 -12.33 15.95
C LEU A 180 -5.31 -13.06 14.86
N GLY A 181 -5.47 -14.37 14.98
CA GLY A 181 -6.19 -15.18 14.02
C GLY A 181 -7.03 -16.26 14.70
N PHE A 182 -8.19 -16.49 14.14
CA PHE A 182 -9.11 -17.52 14.59
C PHE A 182 -9.72 -18.24 13.39
N THR A 183 -9.84 -19.57 13.50
CA THR A 183 -10.50 -20.40 12.47
C THR A 183 -11.33 -21.44 13.17
N ILE A 184 -12.55 -21.69 12.70
CA ILE A 184 -13.45 -22.70 13.24
C ILE A 184 -14.18 -23.47 12.13
N ASP A 185 -14.20 -24.79 12.26
CA ASP A 185 -15.04 -25.67 11.46
C ASP A 185 -16.44 -25.74 12.11
N LEU A 186 -17.37 -24.90 11.65
CA LEU A 186 -18.74 -24.84 12.17
C LEU A 186 -19.47 -26.15 11.96
N VAL A 187 -19.36 -26.68 10.75
CA VAL A 187 -19.87 -28.00 10.36
C VAL A 187 -18.83 -28.70 9.48
N LYS A 188 -19.03 -29.97 9.17
CA LYS A 188 -18.07 -30.82 8.44
C LYS A 188 -17.47 -30.20 7.16
N TYR A 189 -18.21 -29.30 6.51
CA TYR A 189 -17.84 -28.73 5.21
C TYR A 189 -17.71 -27.22 5.23
N LEU A 190 -17.98 -26.56 6.34
CA LEU A 190 -17.99 -25.10 6.46
C LEU A 190 -16.96 -24.64 7.50
N THR A 191 -15.97 -23.91 7.04
CA THR A 191 -14.95 -23.27 7.86
C THR A 191 -15.14 -21.75 7.83
N VAL A 192 -15.07 -21.13 8.99
CA VAL A 192 -15.08 -19.66 9.14
C VAL A 192 -13.75 -19.24 9.75
N SER A 193 -13.19 -18.14 9.24
CA SER A 193 -11.95 -17.56 9.74
C SER A 193 -12.08 -16.05 9.94
N ALA A 194 -11.40 -15.54 10.95
CA ALA A 194 -11.26 -14.12 11.20
C ALA A 194 -9.83 -13.81 11.62
N SER A 195 -9.29 -12.67 11.18
CA SER A 195 -7.98 -12.21 11.62
C SER A 195 -7.89 -10.70 11.62
N ILE A 196 -7.01 -10.19 12.48
CA ILE A 196 -6.55 -8.81 12.50
C ILE A 196 -5.03 -8.87 12.47
N THR A 197 -4.42 -8.11 11.58
CA THR A 197 -2.96 -8.03 11.43
C THR A 197 -2.47 -6.60 11.62
N ASP A 198 -1.22 -6.46 12.05
CA ASP A 198 -0.52 -5.19 12.24
C ASP A 198 -1.20 -4.26 13.27
N LEU A 199 -1.87 -4.82 14.28
CA LEU A 199 -2.37 -4.04 15.41
C LEU A 199 -1.18 -3.59 16.28
N GLY A 200 -0.70 -2.38 16.09
CA GLY A 200 0.53 -1.93 16.72
C GLY A 200 0.85 -0.46 16.48
N PHE A 201 2.06 -0.10 16.84
CA PHE A 201 2.56 1.27 16.72
C PHE A 201 4.02 1.29 16.29
N MET A 202 4.44 2.43 15.74
CA MET A 202 5.82 2.75 15.40
C MET A 202 6.21 4.10 16.01
N SER A 203 7.40 4.18 16.60
CA SER A 203 8.04 5.42 17.05
C SER A 203 9.11 5.79 16.04
N TRP A 204 8.90 6.90 15.36
CA TRP A 204 9.86 7.54 14.49
C TRP A 204 10.58 8.64 15.28
N ASN A 205 11.87 8.51 15.43
CA ASN A 205 12.70 9.48 16.13
C ASN A 205 13.52 10.29 15.11
N ASN A 206 14.00 11.44 15.55
CA ASN A 206 14.79 12.32 14.70
C ASN A 206 14.11 12.68 13.38
N THR A 207 12.80 12.97 13.44
CA THR A 207 12.01 13.31 12.26
C THR A 207 12.16 14.78 11.88
N TYR A 208 12.13 15.05 10.58
CA TYR A 208 11.91 16.37 10.01
C TYR A 208 10.41 16.63 9.94
N ILE A 209 9.96 17.73 10.52
CA ILE A 209 8.58 18.19 10.37
C ILE A 209 8.53 19.08 9.14
N LEU A 210 7.58 18.80 8.27
CA LEU A 210 7.42 19.45 6.97
C LEU A 210 6.16 20.28 6.94
N GLY A 211 6.20 21.37 6.18
CA GLY A 211 5.05 22.20 5.88
C GLY A 211 5.22 22.88 4.52
N SER A 212 4.15 23.47 4.01
CA SER A 212 4.19 24.42 2.89
C SER A 212 3.94 25.84 3.40
N PRO A 213 4.17 26.90 2.61
CA PRO A 213 3.71 28.22 2.97
C PRO A 213 2.19 28.20 3.17
N ASP A 214 1.73 28.74 4.29
CA ASP A 214 0.31 29.01 4.55
C ASP A 214 0.00 30.48 4.21
N GLN A 215 0.24 30.85 2.96
CA GLN A 215 -0.01 32.19 2.45
C GLN A 215 -0.74 32.09 1.13
N PRO A 216 -1.78 32.93 0.93
CA PRO A 216 -2.42 33.04 -0.37
C PRO A 216 -1.43 33.63 -1.38
N TRP A 217 -1.36 33.02 -2.53
CA TRP A 217 -0.63 33.54 -3.68
C TRP A 217 -1.63 34.06 -4.70
N THR A 218 -1.35 35.25 -5.24
CA THR A 218 -2.22 35.91 -6.21
C THR A 218 -1.42 36.26 -7.46
N TYR A 219 -1.98 35.94 -8.59
CA TYR A 219 -1.44 36.33 -9.91
C TYR A 219 -2.46 37.18 -10.67
N ASP A 220 -2.07 38.39 -11.02
CA ASP A 220 -2.93 39.38 -11.65
C ASP A 220 -2.75 39.46 -13.18
N GLY A 221 -2.08 38.47 -13.78
CA GLY A 221 -1.80 38.39 -15.22
C GLY A 221 -0.38 38.81 -15.58
N PHE A 222 -0.04 38.62 -16.84
CA PHE A 222 1.26 39.05 -17.37
C PHE A 222 1.25 40.55 -17.67
N GLU A 223 2.14 41.30 -17.03
CA GLU A 223 2.36 42.71 -17.35
C GLU A 223 3.10 42.80 -18.69
N GLY A 224 2.59 43.62 -19.60
CA GLY A 224 3.28 43.92 -20.90
C GLY A 224 2.98 42.95 -22.03
N ILE A 225 1.86 42.21 -21.98
CA ILE A 225 1.39 41.40 -23.12
C ILE A 225 1.31 42.29 -24.39
N GLY A 226 2.11 41.93 -25.40
CA GLY A 226 2.18 42.66 -26.68
C GLY A 226 3.49 43.42 -26.88
N ASN A 227 4.41 43.43 -25.94
CA ASN A 227 5.78 43.90 -26.16
C ASN A 227 6.55 42.86 -26.98
N GLU A 228 7.25 43.29 -28.04
CA GLU A 228 8.05 42.41 -28.92
C GLU A 228 9.24 41.72 -28.20
N GLU A 229 9.58 42.15 -26.98
CA GLU A 229 10.69 41.62 -26.18
C GLU A 229 10.25 40.55 -25.13
N MET A 230 8.95 40.27 -25.01
CA MET A 230 8.42 39.33 -24.00
C MET A 230 8.49 37.89 -24.50
N ASP A 231 9.31 37.06 -23.86
CA ASP A 231 9.29 35.62 -24.10
C ASP A 231 8.23 34.94 -23.24
N MET A 232 7.07 34.68 -23.83
CA MET A 232 5.94 34.02 -23.18
C MET A 232 6.32 32.61 -22.61
N GLY A 233 7.31 31.96 -23.21
CA GLY A 233 7.79 30.66 -22.73
C GLY A 233 8.54 30.77 -21.38
N GLU A 234 9.36 31.83 -21.25
CA GLU A 234 10.07 32.14 -20.01
C GLU A 234 9.09 32.55 -18.89
N GLU A 235 8.12 33.43 -19.21
CA GLU A 235 7.11 33.87 -18.24
C GLU A 235 6.21 32.73 -17.75
N PHE A 236 5.78 31.81 -18.60
CA PHE A 236 5.08 30.60 -18.19
C PHE A 236 5.96 29.66 -17.39
N GLY A 237 7.27 29.63 -17.63
CA GLY A 237 8.24 28.90 -16.84
C GLY A 237 8.30 29.42 -15.40
N VAL A 238 8.44 30.75 -15.24
CA VAL A 238 8.47 31.40 -13.92
C VAL A 238 7.17 31.17 -13.15
N LEU A 239 6.02 31.37 -13.81
CA LEU A 239 4.71 31.11 -13.22
C LEU A 239 4.58 29.64 -12.77
N GLY A 240 5.07 28.69 -13.57
CA GLY A 240 5.08 27.28 -13.23
C GLY A 240 5.94 26.97 -11.99
N GLU A 241 7.12 27.60 -11.88
CA GLU A 241 7.99 27.46 -10.71
C GLU A 241 7.37 28.07 -9.46
N GLU A 242 6.73 29.23 -9.53
CA GLU A 242 6.01 29.84 -8.42
C GLU A 242 4.85 28.96 -7.93
N LEU A 243 4.05 28.42 -8.83
CA LEU A 243 2.96 27.48 -8.49
C LEU A 243 3.47 26.20 -7.85
N LEU A 244 4.57 25.64 -8.35
CA LEU A 244 5.21 24.48 -7.75
C LEU A 244 5.76 24.80 -6.35
N ASP A 245 6.30 26.01 -6.16
CA ASP A 245 6.84 26.43 -4.87
C ASP A 245 5.81 26.44 -3.74
N LEU A 246 4.54 26.68 -4.05
CA LEU A 246 3.43 26.63 -3.09
C LEU A 246 3.16 25.22 -2.54
N VAL A 247 3.58 24.20 -3.27
CA VAL A 247 3.34 22.78 -2.91
C VAL A 247 4.59 22.13 -2.36
N TYR A 248 5.78 22.68 -2.65
CA TYR A 248 7.05 22.13 -2.17
C TYR A 248 7.15 22.15 -0.65
N PRO A 249 7.51 21.00 -0.03
CA PRO A 249 7.67 20.93 1.40
C PRO A 249 8.90 21.72 1.87
N ARG A 250 8.76 22.37 3.01
CA ARG A 250 9.80 23.06 3.76
C ARG A 250 10.03 22.41 5.09
N VAL A 251 11.26 22.40 5.57
CA VAL A 251 11.60 21.87 6.90
C VAL A 251 11.30 22.93 7.95
N ILE A 252 10.25 22.69 8.75
CA ILE A 252 9.84 23.57 9.85
C ILE A 252 10.67 23.30 11.11
N SER A 253 10.86 22.03 11.45
CA SER A 253 11.65 21.60 12.60
C SER A 253 12.25 20.21 12.36
N GLU A 254 13.26 19.87 13.13
CA GLU A 254 13.97 18.59 13.07
C GLU A 254 14.22 18.01 14.46
N GLY A 255 14.58 16.74 14.54
CA GLY A 255 14.85 16.07 15.81
C GLY A 255 13.58 15.75 16.61
N VAL A 256 12.41 15.78 16.00
CA VAL A 256 11.11 15.53 16.67
C VAL A 256 10.83 14.04 16.72
N ARG A 257 10.21 13.57 17.80
CA ARG A 257 9.71 12.21 17.91
C ARG A 257 8.23 12.17 17.49
N LYS A 258 7.92 11.24 16.58
CA LYS A 258 6.55 10.94 16.14
C LYS A 258 6.17 9.52 16.55
N LEU A 259 5.02 9.37 17.19
CA LEU A 259 4.40 8.09 17.47
C LEU A 259 3.16 7.96 16.58
N GLU A 260 3.08 6.86 15.82
CA GLU A 260 1.92 6.58 14.99
C GLU A 260 1.43 5.15 15.16
N MET A 261 0.14 4.94 14.94
CA MET A 261 -0.44 3.61 14.83
C MET A 261 -0.13 3.03 13.45
N LEU A 262 0.15 1.74 13.39
CA LEU A 262 0.29 1.04 12.11
C LEU A 262 -1.05 0.92 11.41
N SER A 263 -1.00 0.82 10.09
CA SER A 263 -2.17 0.45 9.29
C SER A 263 -2.54 -0.99 9.59
N MET A 264 -3.67 -1.21 10.25
CA MET A 264 -4.13 -2.56 10.56
C MET A 264 -5.05 -3.10 9.46
N THR A 265 -5.02 -4.42 9.25
CA THR A 265 -5.92 -5.08 8.30
C THR A 265 -6.76 -6.14 9.01
N ALA A 266 -8.07 -6.08 8.81
CA ALA A 266 -9.02 -7.08 9.29
C ALA A 266 -9.48 -7.96 8.12
N HIS A 267 -9.61 -9.27 8.38
CA HIS A 267 -10.09 -10.24 7.41
C HIS A 267 -11.20 -11.10 8.03
N LEU A 268 -12.22 -11.37 7.23
CA LEU A 268 -13.29 -12.32 7.57
C LEU A 268 -13.51 -13.25 6.38
N GLY A 269 -13.32 -14.55 6.57
CA GLY A 269 -13.38 -15.55 5.52
C GLY A 269 -14.35 -16.66 5.82
N VAL A 270 -14.97 -17.19 4.77
CA VAL A 270 -15.81 -18.39 4.81
C VAL A 270 -15.38 -19.31 3.68
N GLU A 271 -15.17 -20.58 3.98
CA GLU A 271 -14.86 -21.63 3.01
C GLU A 271 -15.88 -22.75 3.11
N PHE A 272 -16.49 -23.12 1.99
CA PHE A 272 -17.36 -24.27 1.87
C PHE A 272 -16.72 -25.34 0.98
N ARG A 273 -16.44 -26.50 1.58
CA ARG A 273 -15.86 -27.66 0.90
C ARG A 273 -16.96 -28.53 0.32
N MET A 274 -16.87 -28.88 -0.97
CA MET A 274 -17.92 -29.63 -1.67
C MET A 274 -18.06 -31.05 -1.08
N PRO A 275 -19.27 -31.46 -0.64
CA PRO A 275 -19.49 -32.76 -0.05
C PRO A 275 -19.22 -33.92 -1.01
N PHE A 276 -19.52 -33.74 -2.30
CA PHE A 276 -19.36 -34.75 -3.35
C PHE A 276 -17.91 -34.87 -3.85
N TRP A 277 -17.11 -33.81 -3.72
CA TRP A 277 -15.70 -33.81 -4.10
C TRP A 277 -14.87 -32.91 -3.17
N GLN A 278 -14.37 -33.48 -2.08
CA GLN A 278 -13.69 -32.75 -1.01
C GLN A 278 -12.39 -32.02 -1.42
N ARG A 279 -11.94 -32.21 -2.68
CA ARG A 279 -10.80 -31.48 -3.26
C ARG A 279 -11.20 -30.15 -3.86
N LEU A 280 -12.49 -29.87 -3.98
CA LEU A 280 -13.05 -28.63 -4.46
C LEU A 280 -13.66 -27.86 -3.30
N SER A 281 -13.30 -26.58 -3.16
CA SER A 281 -13.95 -25.66 -2.25
C SER A 281 -14.25 -24.32 -2.91
N VAL A 282 -15.23 -23.63 -2.40
CA VAL A 282 -15.56 -22.25 -2.73
C VAL A 282 -15.36 -21.41 -1.48
N GLY A 283 -14.87 -20.20 -1.64
CA GLY A 283 -14.61 -19.29 -0.54
C GLY A 283 -15.08 -17.87 -0.82
N ALA A 284 -15.38 -17.16 0.25
CA ALA A 284 -15.57 -15.73 0.25
C ALA A 284 -14.68 -15.10 1.33
N LEU A 285 -14.06 -13.97 1.02
CA LEU A 285 -13.18 -13.23 1.92
C LEU A 285 -13.51 -11.75 1.84
N GLY A 286 -13.77 -11.14 2.99
CA GLY A 286 -13.79 -9.69 3.15
C GLY A 286 -12.50 -9.24 3.81
N SER A 287 -11.87 -8.21 3.27
CA SER A 287 -10.67 -7.58 3.80
C SER A 287 -10.89 -6.09 3.94
N ALA A 288 -10.48 -5.52 5.06
CA ALA A 288 -10.56 -4.09 5.33
C ALA A 288 -9.24 -3.61 5.93
N ARG A 289 -8.58 -2.66 5.27
CA ARG A 289 -7.42 -1.96 5.83
C ARG A 289 -7.87 -0.64 6.42
N ILE A 290 -7.49 -0.41 7.67
CA ILE A 290 -7.79 0.81 8.43
C ILE A 290 -6.51 1.62 8.51
N ASP A 291 -6.49 2.76 7.81
CA ASP A 291 -5.31 3.60 7.63
C ASP A 291 -5.71 5.07 7.37
N GLY A 292 -6.65 5.60 8.15
CA GLY A 292 -7.15 6.96 7.99
C GLY A 292 -7.64 7.23 6.55
N PRO A 293 -7.10 8.26 5.87
CA PRO A 293 -7.52 8.61 4.52
C PRO A 293 -7.11 7.57 3.44
N TYR A 294 -6.23 6.63 3.76
CA TYR A 294 -5.75 5.57 2.86
C TYR A 294 -6.43 4.23 3.11
N SER A 295 -7.52 4.22 3.86
CA SER A 295 -8.29 3.01 4.15
C SER A 295 -8.94 2.46 2.89
N TRP A 296 -9.00 1.12 2.79
CA TRP A 296 -9.65 0.44 1.68
C TRP A 296 -10.37 -0.82 2.13
N PHE A 297 -11.27 -1.27 1.28
CA PHE A 297 -12.06 -2.49 1.46
C PHE A 297 -11.99 -3.35 0.20
N GLU A 298 -11.95 -4.68 0.37
CA GLU A 298 -12.04 -5.67 -0.71
C GLU A 298 -12.96 -6.82 -0.31
N GLY A 299 -13.83 -7.22 -1.23
CA GLY A 299 -14.59 -8.46 -1.19
C GLY A 299 -14.10 -9.41 -2.28
N ARG A 300 -13.76 -10.65 -1.93
CA ARG A 300 -13.21 -11.66 -2.84
C ARG A 300 -14.00 -12.96 -2.79
N ALA A 301 -14.36 -13.51 -3.93
CA ALA A 301 -14.87 -14.87 -4.09
C ALA A 301 -13.82 -15.75 -4.75
N SER A 302 -13.71 -17.01 -4.33
CA SER A 302 -12.71 -17.93 -4.86
C SER A 302 -13.23 -19.34 -5.06
N VAL A 303 -12.62 -20.05 -6.02
CA VAL A 303 -12.78 -21.48 -6.24
C VAL A 303 -11.39 -22.11 -6.13
N ASN A 304 -11.26 -23.09 -5.24
CA ASN A 304 -9.99 -23.75 -4.95
C ASN A 304 -10.11 -25.24 -5.28
N CYS A 305 -9.17 -25.78 -6.01
CA CYS A 305 -9.17 -27.17 -6.45
C CYS A 305 -7.82 -27.85 -6.22
N ALA A 306 -7.77 -28.89 -5.38
CA ALA A 306 -6.60 -29.75 -5.22
C ALA A 306 -6.64 -30.88 -6.26
N LEU A 307 -6.15 -30.61 -7.48
CA LEU A 307 -6.17 -31.56 -8.62
C LEU A 307 -5.39 -32.84 -8.30
N ALA A 308 -4.25 -32.69 -7.63
CA ALA A 308 -3.42 -33.81 -7.21
C ALA A 308 -2.98 -33.62 -5.73
N ARG A 309 -2.28 -34.60 -5.16
CA ARG A 309 -1.71 -34.49 -3.81
C ARG A 309 -0.55 -33.50 -3.72
N TRP A 310 0.03 -33.19 -4.86
CA TRP A 310 1.21 -32.35 -5.01
C TRP A 310 0.94 -31.07 -5.82
N PHE A 311 -0.33 -30.87 -6.25
CA PHE A 311 -0.69 -29.71 -7.06
C PHE A 311 -2.10 -29.21 -6.75
N SER A 312 -2.23 -27.91 -6.53
CA SER A 312 -3.51 -27.22 -6.37
C SER A 312 -3.53 -25.94 -7.20
N PHE A 313 -4.75 -25.53 -7.56
CA PHE A 313 -5.06 -24.35 -8.33
C PHE A 313 -6.20 -23.59 -7.66
N SER A 314 -6.13 -22.27 -7.70
CA SER A 314 -7.20 -21.39 -7.25
C SER A 314 -7.48 -20.33 -8.30
N GLY A 315 -8.77 -20.04 -8.51
CA GLY A 315 -9.24 -18.89 -9.27
C GLY A 315 -10.05 -17.99 -8.38
N SER A 316 -9.96 -16.67 -8.53
CA SER A 316 -10.68 -15.70 -7.72
C SER A 316 -11.16 -14.49 -8.52
N TYR A 317 -12.23 -13.87 -8.03
CA TYR A 317 -12.72 -12.56 -8.43
C TYR A 317 -12.81 -11.68 -7.20
N ALA A 318 -12.31 -10.47 -7.29
CA ALA A 318 -12.38 -9.50 -6.22
C ALA A 318 -12.89 -8.14 -6.73
N TYR A 319 -13.54 -7.42 -5.82
CA TYR A 319 -13.95 -6.05 -6.00
C TYR A 319 -13.50 -5.21 -4.80
N SER A 320 -12.85 -4.09 -5.08
CA SER A 320 -12.26 -3.22 -4.07
C SER A 320 -12.41 -1.74 -4.44
N ASN A 321 -11.92 -0.86 -3.56
CA ASN A 321 -11.78 0.57 -3.87
C ASN A 321 -10.89 0.83 -5.10
N PHE A 322 -10.05 -0.14 -5.48
CA PHE A 322 -9.15 -0.08 -6.65
C PHE A 322 -9.78 -0.73 -7.90
N GLY A 323 -11.08 -1.07 -7.86
CA GLY A 323 -11.80 -1.71 -8.95
C GLY A 323 -11.83 -3.23 -8.86
N GLU A 324 -12.17 -3.86 -9.99
CA GLU A 324 -12.28 -5.31 -10.13
C GLU A 324 -10.93 -5.96 -10.37
N SER A 325 -10.74 -7.17 -9.83
CA SER A 325 -9.58 -7.99 -10.14
C SER A 325 -9.93 -9.47 -10.30
N TYR A 326 -9.24 -10.14 -11.22
CA TYR A 326 -9.33 -11.57 -11.45
C TYR A 326 -7.99 -12.19 -11.06
N GLY A 327 -8.02 -13.20 -10.20
CA GLY A 327 -6.82 -13.83 -9.68
C GLY A 327 -6.72 -15.30 -10.07
N ALA A 328 -5.48 -15.75 -10.21
CA ALA A 328 -5.14 -17.16 -10.33
C ALA A 328 -3.93 -17.48 -9.45
N ALA A 329 -3.96 -18.62 -8.78
CA ALA A 329 -2.84 -19.09 -8.00
C ALA A 329 -2.58 -20.58 -8.26
N PHE A 330 -1.31 -20.93 -8.33
CA PHE A 330 -0.81 -22.27 -8.52
C PHE A 330 0.09 -22.64 -7.35
N ASN A 331 -0.10 -23.83 -6.82
CA ASN A 331 0.72 -24.34 -5.75
C ASN A 331 1.19 -25.75 -6.08
N PHE A 332 2.51 -25.92 -6.17
CA PHE A 332 3.19 -27.18 -6.40
C PHE A 332 3.88 -27.62 -5.12
N HIS A 333 3.36 -28.68 -4.46
CA HIS A 333 3.79 -29.09 -3.14
C HIS A 333 4.04 -30.62 -3.03
N PRO A 334 5.05 -31.14 -3.75
CA PRO A 334 5.50 -32.51 -3.53
C PRO A 334 6.08 -32.67 -2.11
N ASN A 335 6.40 -33.91 -1.73
CA ASN A 335 6.99 -34.16 -0.41
C ASN A 335 8.29 -33.37 -0.22
N GLY A 336 8.33 -32.52 0.81
CA GLY A 336 9.52 -31.78 1.20
C GLY A 336 9.72 -30.43 0.47
N LEU A 337 8.90 -30.11 -0.52
CA LEU A 337 9.00 -28.85 -1.27
C LEU A 337 7.62 -28.21 -1.41
N ASN A 338 7.53 -26.90 -1.32
CA ASN A 338 6.34 -26.14 -1.66
C ASN A 338 6.73 -24.91 -2.48
N LEU A 339 6.22 -24.81 -3.67
CA LEU A 339 6.41 -23.66 -4.57
C LEU A 339 5.03 -23.12 -4.92
N PHE A 340 4.81 -21.82 -4.69
CA PHE A 340 3.58 -21.18 -5.09
C PHE A 340 3.84 -19.93 -5.94
N VAL A 341 2.91 -19.66 -6.85
CA VAL A 341 2.84 -18.44 -7.65
C VAL A 341 1.38 -18.02 -7.72
N GLY A 342 1.12 -16.76 -7.43
CA GLY A 342 -0.20 -16.15 -7.54
C GLY A 342 -0.12 -14.82 -8.26
N ILE A 343 -1.12 -14.52 -9.05
CA ILE A 343 -1.28 -13.24 -9.74
C ILE A 343 -2.73 -12.80 -9.65
N ASP A 344 -2.95 -11.56 -9.27
CA ASP A 344 -4.24 -10.90 -9.36
C ASP A 344 -4.20 -9.87 -10.49
N SER A 345 -5.30 -9.76 -11.22
CA SER A 345 -5.58 -8.86 -12.33
C SER A 345 -4.75 -9.02 -13.59
N PHE A 346 -5.41 -9.49 -14.62
CA PHE A 346 -4.89 -9.55 -15.98
C PHE A 346 -5.32 -8.37 -16.87
N LYS A 347 -6.37 -7.62 -16.47
CA LYS A 347 -6.93 -6.51 -17.26
C LYS A 347 -5.94 -5.39 -17.59
N PRO A 348 -5.07 -4.95 -16.68
CA PRO A 348 -4.18 -3.82 -16.95
C PRO A 348 -3.12 -4.11 -17.99
N LEU A 349 -2.73 -5.36 -18.18
CA LEU A 349 -1.78 -5.75 -19.21
C LEU A 349 -2.34 -5.62 -20.65
N LEU A 350 -3.68 -5.46 -20.76
CA LEU A 350 -4.39 -5.42 -22.04
C LEU A 350 -4.87 -4.00 -22.41
N ASN A 351 -5.02 -3.09 -21.44
CA ASN A 351 -5.57 -1.75 -21.63
C ASN A 351 -4.58 -0.67 -21.18
N VAL A 352 -3.43 -0.60 -21.83
CA VAL A 352 -2.45 0.48 -21.66
C VAL A 352 -2.41 1.35 -22.90
N THR A 353 -2.27 2.66 -22.71
CA THR A 353 -1.96 3.57 -23.83
C THR A 353 -0.57 3.23 -24.40
N ARG A 354 -0.26 3.72 -25.61
CA ARG A 354 1.10 3.65 -26.17
C ARG A 354 2.18 4.27 -25.28
N GLN A 355 1.79 5.06 -24.30
CA GLN A 355 2.67 5.69 -23.29
C GLN A 355 2.66 4.97 -21.95
N TYR A 356 2.14 3.74 -21.89
CA TYR A 356 2.05 2.92 -20.68
C TYR A 356 1.22 3.52 -19.53
N VAL A 357 0.31 4.46 -19.85
CA VAL A 357 -0.63 5.01 -18.87
C VAL A 357 -1.87 4.11 -18.84
N PRO A 358 -2.24 3.52 -17.70
CA PRO A 358 -3.47 2.73 -17.58
C PRO A 358 -4.68 3.64 -17.76
N ILE A 359 -5.66 3.19 -18.57
CA ILE A 359 -6.89 3.92 -18.87
C ILE A 359 -7.97 3.63 -17.81
N ASP A 360 -7.84 2.49 -17.13
CA ASP A 360 -8.77 1.99 -16.11
C ASP A 360 -8.09 1.84 -14.75
N SER A 361 -8.89 1.59 -13.71
CA SER A 361 -8.38 1.24 -12.38
C SER A 361 -7.39 0.06 -12.47
N PHE A 362 -6.23 0.25 -11.87
CA PHE A 362 -5.12 -0.71 -11.93
C PHE A 362 -4.95 -1.40 -10.57
N ASN A 363 -5.29 -2.68 -10.51
CA ASN A 363 -5.06 -3.50 -9.32
C ASN A 363 -4.31 -4.77 -9.74
N THR A 364 -2.99 -4.79 -9.55
CA THR A 364 -2.15 -5.97 -9.85
C THR A 364 -1.37 -6.37 -8.62
N ASN A 365 -1.42 -7.65 -8.29
CA ASN A 365 -0.65 -8.24 -7.21
C ASN A 365 0.05 -9.50 -7.75
N LEU A 366 1.34 -9.61 -7.50
CA LEU A 366 2.15 -10.79 -7.79
C LEU A 366 2.70 -11.36 -6.49
N SER A 367 2.47 -12.64 -6.26
CA SER A 367 3.02 -13.36 -5.11
C SER A 367 3.71 -14.63 -5.56
N PHE A 368 4.84 -14.93 -4.96
CA PHE A 368 5.54 -16.19 -5.15
C PHE A 368 6.29 -16.58 -3.87
N GLY A 369 6.53 -17.86 -3.70
CA GLY A 369 7.31 -18.33 -2.56
C GLY A 369 7.79 -19.76 -2.74
N LEU A 370 8.83 -20.07 -1.99
CA LEU A 370 9.48 -21.37 -1.94
C LEU A 370 9.69 -21.78 -0.48
N ASP A 371 9.14 -22.93 -0.10
CA ASP A 371 9.34 -23.50 1.23
C ASP A 371 9.95 -24.88 1.14
N ILE A 372 10.86 -25.21 2.03
CA ILE A 372 11.48 -26.54 2.16
C ILE A 372 11.07 -27.13 3.51
N ALA A 373 10.39 -28.28 3.46
CA ALA A 373 9.94 -28.99 4.65
C ALA A 373 10.86 -30.17 4.99
N PHE A 374 11.42 -30.15 6.20
CA PHE A 374 12.23 -31.21 6.74
C PHE A 374 11.43 -32.11 7.68
N GLY A 375 11.62 -33.40 7.62
CA GLY A 375 10.99 -34.38 8.52
C GLY A 375 9.86 -35.18 7.87
N LYS A 376 9.22 -36.05 8.65
CA LYS A 376 8.10 -36.87 8.14
C LYS A 376 6.86 -36.00 8.01
N TYR A 377 6.45 -35.70 6.78
CA TYR A 377 5.20 -35.03 6.48
C TYR A 377 4.02 -35.92 6.89
N ARG A 378 3.44 -35.63 8.05
CA ARG A 378 2.14 -36.19 8.45
C ARG A 378 1.02 -35.32 7.86
N GLY A 379 0.84 -35.38 6.56
CA GLY A 379 -0.30 -34.77 5.89
C GLY A 379 -1.59 -35.31 6.51
N ARG A 380 -2.43 -34.44 7.05
CA ARG A 380 -3.81 -34.77 7.45
C ARG A 380 -4.68 -34.87 6.19
N TYR A 381 -4.45 -35.88 5.37
CA TYR A 381 -5.55 -36.34 4.51
C TYR A 381 -6.48 -37.17 5.41
N PRO A 382 -7.80 -36.99 5.35
CA PRO A 382 -8.70 -37.89 6.06
C PRO A 382 -8.37 -39.31 5.65
N LYS A 383 -8.05 -40.16 6.62
CA LYS A 383 -7.93 -41.59 6.40
C LYS A 383 -9.21 -42.01 5.65
N LYS A 384 -9.06 -42.75 4.55
CA LYS A 384 -10.20 -43.45 3.92
C LYS A 384 -10.99 -44.09 5.05
N ALA A 385 -12.27 -43.74 5.15
CA ALA A 385 -13.18 -44.55 5.97
C ALA A 385 -13.00 -45.98 5.46
N LYS A 386 -12.54 -46.89 6.34
CA LYS A 386 -12.64 -48.31 6.09
C LYS A 386 -14.15 -48.60 6.02
N ASN A 387 -14.57 -49.16 4.90
CA ASN A 387 -15.91 -49.74 4.75
C ASN A 387 -16.18 -50.73 5.83
#